data_b9f48ad13127a87ccb461a6f889a4f98
#
_entry.id   b9f48ad13127a87ccb461a6f889a4f98
#
_cell.length_a   1.000
_cell.length_b   1.000
_cell.length_c   1.000
_cell.angle_alpha   90.00
_cell.angle_beta   90.00
_cell.angle_gamma   90.00
#
_symmetry.space_group_name_H-M   'P 1'
#
loop_
_entity.id
_entity.type
_entity.pdbx_description
1 polymer ?
#
loop_
_entity_poly.entity_id
_entity_poly.type
_entity_poly.pdbx_seq_one_letter_code
_entity_poly.pdbx_strand_id
1 'polypeptide(L)'
;MKKAGKLIIVTLLILSGLTAGAYFLLKGREGGPSNEFKNRMAKEQSDNQTDRAYQYDMPDKATVLATDGEDKNVLNFESNSVYRVSNSNEARARLDRLIKRTDADFDNPIIAKNPFGTMENSFYFYFHTSFRCMVRYTITVDDETISDHIRYVNNGQENNLAKEHEFLVEGLLPGKTNFIVMELVDSTGNTRETKNYQYTTAGSPSGIPQKITVSDGYSKSTLANGMYYVFPSGTPWIAAYDNKGILRDLIPTESFHGHRITASDDCILYQISEDKVAKVSALGRVTGVVQMKGYGKIRDFS
;
A
#
# COMPACT_ATOMS: atom_id res chain seq x y z
N MET A 1 27.53 49.36 -22.03
CA MET A 1 26.29 48.58 -21.69
C MET A 1 26.51 47.06 -21.51
N LYS A 2 27.64 46.41 -21.87
CA LYS A 2 27.84 44.96 -21.73
C LYS A 2 28.29 44.43 -20.34
N LYS A 3 28.75 45.32 -19.43
CA LYS A 3 29.18 44.92 -18.08
C LYS A 3 28.03 44.82 -17.04
N ALA A 4 26.97 45.58 -17.19
CA ALA A 4 25.84 45.54 -16.27
C ALA A 4 25.01 44.26 -16.40
N GLY A 5 24.84 43.73 -17.62
CA GLY A 5 24.09 42.49 -17.84
C GLY A 5 24.75 41.25 -17.26
N LYS A 6 26.08 41.17 -17.26
CA LYS A 6 26.80 40.04 -16.64
C LYS A 6 26.72 40.04 -15.11
N LEU A 7 26.68 41.21 -14.48
CA LEU A 7 26.58 41.32 -13.04
C LEU A 7 25.18 40.89 -12.56
N ILE A 8 24.13 41.24 -13.28
CA ILE A 8 22.75 40.86 -12.94
C ILE A 8 22.56 39.34 -13.07
N ILE A 9 23.10 38.69 -14.09
CA ILE A 9 23.02 37.23 -14.28
C ILE A 9 23.78 36.48 -13.17
N VAL A 10 24.97 36.96 -12.78
CA VAL A 10 25.74 36.36 -11.70
C VAL A 10 25.05 36.55 -10.36
N THR A 11 24.44 37.68 -10.10
CA THR A 11 23.68 37.95 -8.87
C THR A 11 22.41 37.11 -8.80
N LEU A 12 21.71 36.91 -9.92
CA LEU A 12 20.54 36.01 -10.00
C LEU A 12 20.92 34.53 -9.77
N LEU A 13 22.06 34.10 -10.33
CA LEU A 13 22.57 32.73 -10.10
C LEU A 13 23.02 32.50 -8.65
N ILE A 14 23.63 33.50 -8.04
CA ILE A 14 24.01 33.41 -6.61
C ILE A 14 22.76 33.41 -5.70
N LEU A 15 21.75 34.23 -6.00
CA LEU A 15 20.48 34.23 -5.27
C LEU A 15 19.72 32.90 -5.45
N SER A 16 19.68 32.35 -6.66
CA SER A 16 19.04 31.05 -6.91
C SER A 16 19.82 29.89 -6.23
N GLY A 17 21.14 29.96 -6.20
CA GLY A 17 21.98 28.99 -5.46
C GLY A 17 21.82 29.09 -3.97
N LEU A 18 21.69 30.31 -3.41
CA LEU A 18 21.44 30.52 -1.99
C LEU A 18 20.01 30.10 -1.56
N THR A 19 19.01 30.34 -2.40
CA THR A 19 17.65 29.87 -2.14
C THR A 19 17.51 28.35 -2.26
N ALA A 20 18.17 27.73 -3.24
CA ALA A 20 18.25 26.27 -3.34
C ALA A 20 19.03 25.66 -2.17
N GLY A 21 20.18 26.23 -1.81
CA GLY A 21 20.96 25.80 -0.65
C GLY A 21 20.20 26.00 0.68
N ALA A 22 19.49 27.11 0.86
CA ALA A 22 18.62 27.33 2.03
C ALA A 22 17.41 26.39 2.03
N TYR A 23 16.82 26.10 0.86
CA TYR A 23 15.75 25.12 0.75
C TYR A 23 16.22 23.69 1.08
N PHE A 24 17.41 23.29 0.62
CA PHE A 24 18.02 22.01 1.00
C PHE A 24 18.43 21.96 2.48
N LEU A 25 18.96 23.05 3.04
CA LEU A 25 19.29 23.14 4.45
C LEU A 25 18.03 23.18 5.37
N LEU A 26 16.95 23.78 4.90
CA LEU A 26 15.66 23.77 5.62
C LEU A 26 14.95 22.44 5.48
N LYS A 27 15.05 21.78 4.31
CA LYS A 27 14.50 20.43 4.10
C LYS A 27 15.28 19.36 4.87
N GLY A 28 16.59 19.54 5.09
CA GLY A 28 17.42 18.68 5.94
C GLY A 28 17.21 18.91 7.46
N ARG A 29 16.45 19.96 7.87
CA ARG A 29 16.10 20.23 9.27
C ARG A 29 14.71 19.71 9.68
N GLU A 30 13.88 19.28 8.76
CA GLU A 30 12.69 18.51 9.08
C GLU A 30 13.17 17.10 9.45
N GLY A 31 13.34 16.84 10.75
CA GLY A 31 13.93 15.62 11.27
C GLY A 31 13.22 14.38 10.72
N GLY A 32 13.90 13.61 9.90
CA GLY A 32 13.51 12.27 9.54
C GLY A 32 13.49 11.36 10.78
N PRO A 33 13.03 10.11 10.65
CA PRO A 33 13.00 9.14 11.74
C PRO A 33 14.38 9.03 12.40
N SER A 34 14.40 8.97 13.73
CA SER A 34 15.64 8.81 14.49
C SER A 34 16.35 7.51 14.09
N ASN A 35 17.68 7.44 14.24
CA ASN A 35 18.42 6.22 13.97
C ASN A 35 17.96 5.05 14.86
N GLU A 36 17.53 5.34 16.09
CA GLU A 36 16.97 4.35 17.00
C GLU A 36 15.66 3.78 16.43
N PHE A 37 14.80 4.63 15.90
CA PHE A 37 13.56 4.19 15.25
C PHE A 37 13.83 3.40 13.96
N LYS A 38 14.78 3.83 13.11
CA LYS A 38 15.20 3.06 11.92
C LYS A 38 15.72 1.67 12.31
N ASN A 39 16.50 1.58 13.37
CA ASN A 39 17.01 0.31 13.88
C ASN A 39 15.88 -0.58 14.42
N ARG A 40 14.88 0.01 15.11
CA ARG A 40 13.71 -0.72 15.59
C ARG A 40 12.87 -1.23 14.42
N MET A 41 12.60 -0.41 13.40
CA MET A 41 11.90 -0.85 12.19
C MET A 41 12.63 -1.99 11.48
N ALA A 42 13.94 -1.86 11.33
CA ALA A 42 14.77 -2.92 10.72
C ALA A 42 14.70 -4.20 11.55
N LYS A 43 14.69 -4.10 12.87
CA LYS A 43 14.54 -5.25 13.77
C LYS A 43 13.14 -5.87 13.67
N GLU A 44 12.07 -5.08 13.71
CA GLU A 44 10.69 -5.57 13.54
C GLU A 44 10.51 -6.26 12.19
N GLN A 45 11.10 -5.72 11.12
CA GLN A 45 11.13 -6.38 9.82
C GLN A 45 11.94 -7.68 9.82
N SER A 46 13.05 -7.72 10.56
CA SER A 46 13.89 -8.93 10.73
C SER A 46 13.17 -9.99 11.56
N ASP A 47 12.53 -9.59 12.65
CA ASP A 47 11.83 -10.51 13.56
C ASP A 47 10.62 -11.16 12.86
N ASN A 48 9.97 -10.46 11.92
CA ASN A 48 8.97 -11.06 11.03
C ASN A 48 9.55 -12.12 10.07
N GLN A 49 10.88 -12.20 9.92
CA GLN A 49 11.56 -13.25 9.15
C GLN A 49 11.88 -14.49 9.98
N THR A 50 11.79 -14.41 11.31
CA THR A 50 12.03 -15.57 12.18
C THR A 50 10.80 -16.48 12.22
N ASP A 51 11.01 -17.79 12.49
CA ASP A 51 9.94 -18.80 12.57
C ASP A 51 8.97 -18.61 13.76
N ARG A 52 9.17 -17.58 14.57
CA ARG A 52 8.24 -17.24 15.64
C ARG A 52 7.05 -16.50 15.06
N ALA A 53 5.86 -17.07 15.24
CA ALA A 53 4.62 -16.31 15.11
C ALA A 53 4.70 -15.13 16.09
N TYR A 54 4.79 -13.92 15.56
CA TYR A 54 4.62 -12.72 16.38
C TYR A 54 3.13 -12.54 16.53
N GLN A 55 2.61 -12.63 17.74
CA GLN A 55 1.22 -12.34 18.00
C GLN A 55 1.11 -10.98 18.66
N TYR A 56 0.39 -10.11 18.00
CA TYR A 56 -0.13 -8.91 18.63
C TYR A 56 -1.27 -9.33 19.55
N ASP A 57 -1.36 -8.76 20.76
CA ASP A 57 -2.50 -9.00 21.62
C ASP A 57 -3.78 -8.59 20.90
N MET A 58 -4.76 -9.50 20.85
CA MET A 58 -6.03 -9.26 20.19
C MET A 58 -6.70 -8.05 20.84
N PRO A 59 -7.15 -7.04 20.06
CA PRO A 59 -7.76 -5.87 20.64
C PRO A 59 -9.12 -6.19 21.26
N ASP A 60 -9.32 -5.79 22.50
CA ASP A 60 -10.59 -5.97 23.23
C ASP A 60 -11.78 -5.27 22.56
N LYS A 61 -11.50 -4.19 21.82
CA LYS A 61 -12.51 -3.40 21.11
C LYS A 61 -11.96 -3.00 19.75
N ALA A 62 -12.78 -3.17 18.71
CA ALA A 62 -12.48 -2.75 17.35
C ALA A 62 -13.73 -2.19 16.67
N THR A 63 -13.56 -1.18 15.84
CA THR A 63 -14.61 -0.68 14.95
C THR A 63 -14.84 -1.69 13.83
N VAL A 64 -16.04 -2.24 13.73
CA VAL A 64 -16.40 -3.13 12.63
C VAL A 64 -16.49 -2.33 11.34
N LEU A 65 -15.73 -2.74 10.32
CA LEU A 65 -15.81 -2.15 8.99
C LEU A 65 -17.00 -2.77 8.24
N ALA A 66 -17.98 -1.95 7.87
CA ALA A 66 -19.18 -2.37 7.18
C ALA A 66 -19.43 -1.53 5.93
N THR A 67 -19.82 -2.19 4.83
CA THR A 67 -20.13 -1.54 3.54
C THR A 67 -21.63 -1.35 3.32
N ASP A 68 -22.46 -2.03 4.10
CA ASP A 68 -23.91 -2.09 4.01
C ASP A 68 -24.55 -2.06 5.41
N GLY A 69 -25.83 -1.79 5.47
CA GLY A 69 -26.61 -1.73 6.71
C GLY A 69 -26.60 -0.36 7.39
N GLU A 70 -27.15 -0.31 8.63
CA GLU A 70 -27.26 0.92 9.42
C GLU A 70 -25.89 1.42 9.93
N ASP A 71 -24.98 0.49 10.19
CA ASP A 71 -23.60 0.77 10.68
C ASP A 71 -22.60 0.99 9.55
N LYS A 72 -23.07 1.39 8.36
CA LYS A 72 -22.20 1.62 7.21
C LYS A 72 -21.19 2.74 7.47
N ASN A 73 -19.94 2.37 7.67
CA ASN A 73 -18.80 3.29 7.88
C ASN A 73 -17.72 3.19 6.80
N VAL A 74 -17.95 2.33 5.79
CA VAL A 74 -17.03 2.12 4.66
C VAL A 74 -17.73 2.41 3.36
N LEU A 75 -17.09 3.20 2.52
CA LEU A 75 -17.58 3.51 1.19
C LEU A 75 -17.39 2.30 0.26
N ASN A 76 -18.42 1.98 -0.50
CA ASN A 76 -18.36 0.96 -1.54
C ASN A 76 -18.27 1.64 -2.92
N PHE A 77 -17.38 1.10 -3.76
CA PHE A 77 -17.19 1.52 -5.14
C PHE A 77 -17.48 0.33 -6.04
N GLU A 78 -18.61 0.37 -6.72
CA GLU A 78 -18.92 -0.63 -7.74
C GLU A 78 -18.08 -0.38 -8.97
N SER A 79 -17.39 -1.40 -9.45
CA SER A 79 -16.64 -1.36 -10.69
C SER A 79 -17.04 -2.50 -11.61
N ASN A 80 -17.75 -2.19 -12.69
CA ASN A 80 -18.12 -3.18 -13.71
C ASN A 80 -16.95 -3.57 -14.62
N SER A 81 -15.81 -2.87 -14.52
CA SER A 81 -14.62 -3.12 -15.31
C SER A 81 -13.40 -2.48 -14.63
N VAL A 82 -12.64 -3.29 -13.91
CA VAL A 82 -11.50 -2.88 -13.11
C VAL A 82 -10.45 -2.13 -13.94
N TYR A 83 -10.14 -2.67 -15.13
CA TYR A 83 -9.04 -2.15 -15.96
C TYR A 83 -9.46 -1.09 -16.98
N ARG A 84 -10.58 -0.41 -16.75
CA ARG A 84 -10.91 0.82 -17.49
C ARG A 84 -10.35 2.03 -16.75
N VAL A 85 -9.42 2.74 -17.38
CA VAL A 85 -8.83 3.98 -16.83
C VAL A 85 -9.89 5.02 -16.49
N SER A 86 -10.98 5.12 -17.26
CA SER A 86 -12.11 6.00 -16.96
C SER A 86 -12.74 5.71 -15.61
N ASN A 87 -12.99 4.44 -15.31
CA ASN A 87 -13.60 4.01 -14.02
C ASN A 87 -12.69 4.35 -12.85
N SER A 88 -11.40 4.10 -13.02
CA SER A 88 -10.37 4.47 -12.02
C SER A 88 -10.31 6.00 -11.81
N ASN A 89 -10.46 6.77 -12.87
CA ASN A 89 -10.50 8.23 -12.79
C ASN A 89 -11.78 8.73 -12.09
N GLU A 90 -12.92 8.11 -12.34
CA GLU A 90 -14.19 8.43 -11.67
C GLU A 90 -14.14 8.11 -10.17
N ALA A 91 -13.59 6.92 -9.81
CA ALA A 91 -13.37 6.55 -8.41
C ALA A 91 -12.44 7.58 -7.72
N ARG A 92 -11.32 7.95 -8.35
CA ARG A 92 -10.42 8.98 -7.84
C ARG A 92 -11.12 10.32 -7.67
N ALA A 93 -11.84 10.79 -8.66
CA ALA A 93 -12.58 12.05 -8.58
C ALA A 93 -13.65 12.05 -7.48
N ARG A 94 -14.24 10.88 -7.17
CA ARG A 94 -15.17 10.73 -6.03
C ARG A 94 -14.42 10.84 -4.70
N LEU A 95 -13.28 10.17 -4.54
CA LEU A 95 -12.43 10.30 -3.36
C LEU A 95 -11.94 11.73 -3.15
N ASP A 96 -11.46 12.40 -4.20
CA ASP A 96 -11.01 13.79 -4.14
C ASP A 96 -12.11 14.76 -3.69
N ARG A 97 -13.35 14.53 -4.12
CA ARG A 97 -14.48 15.33 -3.66
C ARG A 97 -14.82 15.10 -2.19
N LEU A 98 -14.69 13.86 -1.71
CA LEU A 98 -14.89 13.51 -0.29
C LEU A 98 -13.82 14.15 0.57
N ILE A 99 -12.54 13.99 0.20
CA ILE A 99 -11.40 14.60 0.89
C ILE A 99 -11.59 16.12 1.05
N LYS A 100 -12.04 16.80 -0.01
CA LYS A 100 -12.27 18.27 0.03
C LYS A 100 -13.45 18.69 0.88
N ARG A 101 -14.42 17.81 1.13
CA ARG A 101 -15.68 18.15 1.82
C ARG A 101 -15.70 17.68 3.27
N THR A 102 -14.87 16.73 3.61
CA THR A 102 -14.84 16.08 4.92
C THR A 102 -13.58 16.50 5.65
N ASP A 103 -13.76 16.97 6.87
CA ASP A 103 -12.63 17.19 7.79
C ASP A 103 -12.26 15.83 8.39
N ALA A 104 -11.60 15.00 7.58
CA ALA A 104 -11.27 13.63 7.92
C ALA A 104 -10.00 13.58 8.77
N ASP A 105 -10.14 13.29 10.03
CA ASP A 105 -9.06 13.08 10.98
C ASP A 105 -8.85 11.60 11.32
N PHE A 106 -7.91 11.30 12.20
CA PHE A 106 -7.63 9.95 12.63
C PHE A 106 -8.82 9.32 13.36
N ASP A 107 -9.68 10.14 13.99
CA ASP A 107 -10.90 9.66 14.66
C ASP A 107 -12.00 9.31 13.67
N ASN A 108 -12.11 10.04 12.56
CA ASN A 108 -13.14 9.88 11.56
C ASN A 108 -12.52 9.85 10.15
N PRO A 109 -11.75 8.81 9.80
CA PRO A 109 -11.10 8.70 8.51
C PRO A 109 -12.11 8.43 7.38
N ILE A 110 -11.75 8.82 6.17
CA ILE A 110 -12.43 8.32 4.96
C ILE A 110 -11.93 6.90 4.72
N ILE A 111 -12.84 5.92 4.74
CA ILE A 111 -12.52 4.52 4.49
C ILE A 111 -13.32 4.04 3.28
N ALA A 112 -12.65 3.39 2.33
CA ALA A 112 -13.29 2.77 1.18
C ALA A 112 -12.73 1.37 0.93
N LYS A 113 -13.63 0.40 0.71
CA LYS A 113 -13.21 -0.96 0.35
C LYS A 113 -12.82 -0.99 -1.11
N ASN A 114 -11.58 -1.42 -1.41
CA ASN A 114 -11.06 -1.70 -2.76
C ASN A 114 -11.57 -0.70 -3.82
N PRO A 115 -11.37 0.63 -3.67
CA PRO A 115 -12.08 1.63 -4.46
C PRO A 115 -11.77 1.59 -5.96
N PHE A 116 -10.67 0.96 -6.34
CA PHE A 116 -10.25 0.82 -7.74
C PHE A 116 -10.43 -0.60 -8.29
N GLY A 117 -10.86 -1.56 -7.46
CA GLY A 117 -11.14 -2.93 -7.87
C GLY A 117 -9.90 -3.83 -8.05
N THR A 118 -8.71 -3.31 -7.88
CA THR A 118 -7.45 -4.00 -8.22
C THR A 118 -6.87 -4.86 -7.09
N MET A 119 -7.33 -4.69 -5.85
CA MET A 119 -6.82 -5.38 -4.67
C MET A 119 -7.97 -5.82 -3.77
N GLU A 120 -8.39 -7.08 -3.90
CA GLU A 120 -9.65 -7.58 -3.35
C GLU A 120 -9.75 -7.44 -1.83
N ASN A 121 -8.64 -7.71 -1.13
CA ASN A 121 -8.59 -7.69 0.33
C ASN A 121 -7.91 -6.45 0.87
N SER A 122 -8.29 -5.27 0.36
CA SER A 122 -7.70 -3.99 0.76
C SER A 122 -8.74 -2.96 1.17
N PHE A 123 -8.30 -2.02 2.00
CA PHE A 123 -9.05 -0.82 2.36
C PHE A 123 -8.22 0.42 2.08
N TYR A 124 -8.82 1.38 1.41
CA TYR A 124 -8.29 2.73 1.27
C TYR A 124 -8.60 3.53 2.53
N PHE A 125 -7.59 4.23 3.04
CA PHE A 125 -7.71 5.16 4.15
C PHE A 125 -7.20 6.52 3.75
N TYR A 126 -7.93 7.57 4.17
CA TYR A 126 -7.47 8.94 4.14
C TYR A 126 -7.86 9.65 5.44
N PHE A 127 -6.92 10.35 6.03
CA PHE A 127 -7.11 11.24 7.17
C PHE A 127 -5.96 12.23 7.30
N HIS A 128 -6.19 13.33 8.05
CA HIS A 128 -5.12 14.22 8.48
C HIS A 128 -4.87 14.12 9.98
N THR A 129 -3.70 14.59 10.42
CA THR A 129 -3.28 14.62 11.81
C THR A 129 -2.79 16.03 12.20
N SER A 130 -2.94 16.37 13.47
CA SER A 130 -2.46 17.66 14.02
C SER A 130 -0.93 17.77 14.07
N PHE A 131 -0.24 16.64 14.11
CA PHE A 131 1.23 16.54 14.15
C PHE A 131 1.75 15.65 13.02
N ARG A 132 3.04 15.77 12.71
CA ARG A 132 3.69 14.91 11.72
C ARG A 132 3.98 13.54 12.33
N CYS A 133 3.50 12.48 11.71
CA CYS A 133 3.71 11.11 12.14
C CYS A 133 3.83 10.16 10.93
N MET A 134 4.25 8.96 11.22
CA MET A 134 4.11 7.82 10.31
C MET A 134 2.92 6.99 10.74
N VAL A 135 2.33 6.28 9.79
CA VAL A 135 1.32 5.26 10.08
C VAL A 135 1.98 3.89 10.03
N ARG A 136 1.78 3.11 11.09
CA ARG A 136 2.04 1.68 11.13
C ARG A 136 0.71 0.96 11.26
N TYR A 137 0.52 -0.14 10.53
CA TYR A 137 -0.60 -1.03 10.80
C TYR A 137 -0.15 -2.48 10.93
N THR A 138 -0.84 -3.19 11.79
CA THR A 138 -0.66 -4.62 12.02
C THR A 138 -1.97 -5.33 11.72
N ILE A 139 -1.92 -6.36 10.88
CA ILE A 139 -3.05 -7.26 10.66
C ILE A 139 -2.81 -8.52 11.44
N THR A 140 -3.74 -8.83 12.34
CA THR A 140 -3.73 -10.04 13.17
C THR A 140 -5.06 -10.78 13.05
N VAL A 141 -5.06 -12.07 13.32
CA VAL A 141 -6.23 -12.94 13.33
C VAL A 141 -6.17 -13.86 14.55
N ASP A 142 -7.30 -14.35 14.99
CA ASP A 142 -7.38 -15.34 16.08
C ASP A 142 -6.96 -16.73 15.57
N ASP A 143 -5.66 -16.87 15.24
CA ASP A 143 -5.06 -18.12 14.76
C ASP A 143 -3.55 -18.08 15.02
N GLU A 144 -3.10 -18.75 16.07
CA GLU A 144 -1.69 -18.78 16.52
C GLU A 144 -0.70 -19.32 15.47
N THR A 145 -1.19 -20.00 14.45
CA THR A 145 -0.36 -20.55 13.37
C THR A 145 -0.06 -19.52 12.27
N ILE A 146 -0.70 -18.35 12.34
CA ILE A 146 -0.57 -17.27 11.36
C ILE A 146 0.15 -16.09 12.01
N SER A 147 1.28 -15.72 11.45
CA SER A 147 2.04 -14.56 11.91
C SER A 147 1.34 -13.25 11.57
N ASP A 148 1.49 -12.28 12.46
CA ASP A 148 1.06 -10.92 12.22
C ASP A 148 1.71 -10.33 10.96
N HIS A 149 0.98 -9.45 10.30
CA HIS A 149 1.45 -8.74 9.12
C HIS A 149 1.60 -7.25 9.43
N ILE A 150 2.84 -6.84 9.68
CA ILE A 150 3.18 -5.46 10.06
C ILE A 150 3.63 -4.69 8.83
N ARG A 151 3.08 -3.48 8.66
CA ARG A 151 3.44 -2.54 7.60
C ARG A 151 3.60 -1.12 8.13
N TYR A 152 4.62 -0.47 7.64
CA TYR A 152 4.74 0.99 7.72
C TYR A 152 4.27 1.56 6.39
N VAL A 153 3.35 2.51 6.44
CA VAL A 153 2.93 3.23 5.24
C VAL A 153 4.15 3.90 4.60
N ASN A 154 4.28 3.79 3.28
CA ASN A 154 5.47 4.20 2.52
C ASN A 154 6.76 3.42 2.89
N ASN A 155 6.63 2.19 3.43
CA ASN A 155 7.73 1.29 3.74
C ASN A 155 8.85 1.90 4.62
N GLY A 156 8.51 2.88 5.46
CA GLY A 156 9.47 3.51 6.37
C GLY A 156 10.58 4.31 5.68
N GLN A 157 10.38 4.77 4.45
CA GLN A 157 11.33 5.63 3.75
C GLN A 157 11.57 6.94 4.52
N GLU A 158 12.74 7.54 4.35
CA GLU A 158 13.00 8.87 4.86
C GLU A 158 11.94 9.85 4.33
N ASN A 159 11.41 10.72 5.20
CA ASN A 159 10.35 11.68 4.91
C ASN A 159 8.93 11.13 4.76
N ASN A 160 8.63 9.95 5.26
CA ASN A 160 7.24 9.48 5.36
C ASN A 160 6.49 10.05 6.60
N LEU A 161 7.13 10.91 7.40
CA LEU A 161 6.48 11.72 8.40
C LEU A 161 5.62 12.79 7.72
N ALA A 162 4.31 12.63 7.79
CA ALA A 162 3.34 13.51 7.14
C ALA A 162 2.24 13.94 8.13
N LYS A 163 1.44 14.90 7.73
CA LYS A 163 0.15 15.22 8.37
C LYS A 163 -1.02 14.71 7.55
N GLU A 164 -0.83 14.56 6.26
CA GLU A 164 -1.79 13.99 5.32
C GLU A 164 -1.43 12.53 5.07
N HIS A 165 -2.37 11.63 5.27
CA HIS A 165 -2.16 10.19 5.14
C HIS A 165 -3.18 9.63 4.14
N GLU A 166 -2.67 9.08 3.04
CA GLU A 166 -3.46 8.45 1.98
C GLU A 166 -2.77 7.14 1.58
N PHE A 167 -3.41 5.99 1.82
CA PHE A 167 -2.79 4.69 1.61
C PHE A 167 -3.81 3.55 1.50
N LEU A 168 -3.33 2.37 1.10
CA LEU A 168 -4.06 1.12 1.22
C LEU A 168 -3.57 0.33 2.44
N VAL A 169 -4.51 -0.20 3.20
CA VAL A 169 -4.29 -1.33 4.11
C VAL A 169 -4.44 -2.59 3.28
N GLU A 170 -3.34 -3.32 3.13
CA GLU A 170 -3.22 -4.55 2.36
C GLU A 170 -2.84 -5.70 3.29
N GLY A 171 -3.09 -6.93 2.87
CA GLY A 171 -2.63 -8.11 3.60
C GLY A 171 -3.67 -8.76 4.49
N LEU A 172 -4.96 -8.44 4.31
CA LEU A 172 -6.04 -9.14 5.01
C LEU A 172 -6.17 -10.58 4.51
N LEU A 173 -6.37 -11.50 5.45
CA LEU A 173 -6.48 -12.92 5.16
C LEU A 173 -7.88 -13.27 4.64
N PRO A 174 -8.00 -13.93 3.48
CA PRO A 174 -9.29 -14.42 2.99
C PRO A 174 -9.95 -15.40 3.97
N GLY A 175 -11.26 -15.28 4.14
CA GLY A 175 -12.07 -16.18 4.97
C GLY A 175 -11.81 -16.09 6.47
N LYS A 176 -11.16 -15.04 6.93
CA LYS A 176 -10.89 -14.80 8.35
C LYS A 176 -11.48 -13.49 8.82
N THR A 177 -11.74 -13.40 10.12
CA THR A 177 -11.96 -12.14 10.80
C THR A 177 -10.60 -11.52 11.08
N ASN A 178 -10.30 -10.43 10.38
CA ASN A 178 -9.04 -9.70 10.49
C ASN A 178 -9.21 -8.53 11.46
N PHE A 179 -8.23 -8.33 12.33
CA PHE A 179 -8.10 -7.14 13.14
C PHE A 179 -6.96 -6.28 12.56
N ILE A 180 -7.24 -5.01 12.38
CA ILE A 180 -6.28 -4.02 11.88
C ILE A 180 -5.98 -3.08 13.03
N VAL A 181 -4.79 -3.19 13.61
CA VAL A 181 -4.28 -2.26 14.62
C VAL A 181 -3.52 -1.16 13.92
N MET A 182 -4.06 0.04 13.90
CA MET A 182 -3.47 1.20 13.22
C MET A 182 -2.90 2.16 14.26
N GLU A 183 -1.65 2.55 14.09
CA GLU A 183 -0.89 3.34 15.03
C GLU A 183 -0.28 4.57 14.36
N LEU A 184 -0.42 5.72 15.02
CA LEU A 184 0.33 6.93 14.68
C LEU A 184 1.66 6.94 15.43
N VAL A 185 2.75 6.91 14.69
CA VAL A 185 4.11 6.79 15.25
C VAL A 185 4.89 8.07 14.98
N ASP A 186 5.40 8.71 16.03
CA ASP A 186 6.18 9.94 15.92
C ASP A 186 7.61 9.71 15.39
N SER A 187 8.36 10.79 15.18
CA SER A 187 9.75 10.75 14.67
C SER A 187 10.74 10.01 15.57
N THR A 188 10.40 9.80 16.83
CA THR A 188 11.20 9.04 17.79
C THR A 188 10.80 7.58 17.86
N GLY A 189 9.71 7.23 17.13
CA GLY A 189 9.18 5.88 17.07
C GLY A 189 8.24 5.52 18.20
N ASN A 190 7.73 6.49 18.94
CA ASN A 190 6.71 6.24 19.94
C ASN A 190 5.34 6.26 19.31
N THR A 191 4.51 5.27 19.66
CA THR A 191 3.10 5.27 19.31
C THR A 191 2.38 6.35 20.13
N ARG A 192 1.71 7.25 19.44
CA ARG A 192 0.98 8.38 20.03
C ARG A 192 -0.50 8.08 20.15
N GLU A 193 -1.06 7.45 19.16
CA GLU A 193 -2.47 7.10 19.09
C GLU A 193 -2.63 5.72 18.43
N THR A 194 -3.68 5.00 18.80
CA THR A 194 -4.00 3.68 18.26
C THR A 194 -5.48 3.56 17.99
N LYS A 195 -5.83 2.97 16.83
CA LYS A 195 -7.20 2.58 16.49
C LYS A 195 -7.23 1.15 16.00
N ASN A 196 -8.29 0.46 16.40
CA ASN A 196 -8.51 -0.92 16.03
C ASN A 196 -9.75 -1.03 15.14
N TYR A 197 -9.59 -1.73 14.02
CA TYR A 197 -10.68 -2.06 13.11
C TYR A 197 -10.79 -3.57 12.96
N GLN A 198 -11.99 -4.04 12.64
CA GLN A 198 -12.28 -5.45 12.41
C GLN A 198 -13.02 -5.60 11.09
N TYR A 199 -12.62 -6.60 10.31
CA TYR A 199 -13.31 -6.96 9.07
C TYR A 199 -13.21 -8.46 8.78
N THR A 200 -14.36 -9.07 8.44
CA THR A 200 -14.40 -10.46 7.98
C THR A 200 -14.40 -10.49 6.46
N THR A 201 -13.35 -11.04 5.89
CA THR A 201 -13.18 -11.16 4.43
C THR A 201 -13.95 -12.36 3.88
N ALA A 202 -14.32 -12.31 2.60
CA ALA A 202 -14.77 -13.48 1.88
C ALA A 202 -13.66 -14.54 1.79
N GLY A 203 -14.05 -15.80 1.61
CA GLY A 203 -13.11 -16.90 1.43
C GLY A 203 -12.30 -16.78 0.15
N SER A 204 -11.15 -17.47 0.09
CA SER A 204 -10.33 -17.53 -1.12
C SER A 204 -11.11 -18.18 -2.27
N PRO A 205 -10.99 -17.68 -3.51
CA PRO A 205 -11.56 -18.33 -4.69
C PRO A 205 -11.04 -19.77 -4.86
N SER A 206 -11.85 -20.61 -5.51
CA SER A 206 -11.46 -21.99 -5.81
C SER A 206 -10.15 -22.04 -6.60
N GLY A 207 -9.28 -22.96 -6.24
CA GLY A 207 -7.97 -23.14 -6.89
C GLY A 207 -6.85 -22.25 -6.34
N ILE A 208 -7.12 -21.40 -5.35
CA ILE A 208 -6.11 -20.56 -4.72
C ILE A 208 -5.97 -20.99 -3.25
N PRO A 209 -4.87 -21.67 -2.87
CA PRO A 209 -4.66 -22.11 -1.49
C PRO A 209 -4.41 -20.91 -0.57
N GLN A 210 -4.94 -20.98 0.64
CA GLN A 210 -4.68 -19.96 1.68
C GLN A 210 -3.23 -19.99 2.18
N LYS A 211 -2.54 -21.12 2.02
CA LYS A 211 -1.15 -21.30 2.39
C LYS A 211 -0.42 -22.16 1.36
N ILE A 212 0.76 -21.71 0.97
CA ILE A 212 1.69 -22.44 0.13
C ILE A 212 2.92 -22.83 0.94
N THR A 213 3.63 -23.89 0.52
CA THR A 213 4.90 -24.27 1.14
C THR A 213 5.99 -23.35 0.63
N VAL A 214 6.69 -22.70 1.56
CA VAL A 214 7.92 -21.95 1.27
C VAL A 214 9.08 -22.84 1.64
N SER A 215 9.92 -23.19 0.67
CA SER A 215 11.15 -23.96 0.90
C SER A 215 12.36 -23.02 0.92
N ASP A 216 13.35 -23.41 1.72
CA ASP A 216 14.63 -22.72 1.76
C ASP A 216 15.37 -22.87 0.43
N GLY A 217 15.39 -21.82 -0.37
CA GLY A 217 16.25 -21.71 -1.54
C GLY A 217 17.66 -21.23 -1.16
N TYR A 218 18.54 -21.07 -2.15
CA TYR A 218 19.89 -20.53 -1.99
C TYR A 218 19.93 -19.09 -1.42
N SER A 219 18.78 -18.44 -1.30
CA SER A 219 18.65 -17.02 -0.96
C SER A 219 17.76 -16.78 0.26
N LYS A 220 17.85 -17.59 1.31
CA LYS A 220 17.08 -17.39 2.56
C LYS A 220 17.06 -15.93 3.03
N SER A 221 18.17 -15.24 2.89
CA SER A 221 18.34 -13.85 3.32
C SER A 221 17.59 -12.82 2.45
N THR A 222 17.10 -13.21 1.28
CA THR A 222 16.43 -12.29 0.34
C THR A 222 14.91 -12.36 0.38
N LEU A 223 14.31 -13.35 1.08
CA LEU A 223 12.89 -13.42 1.35
C LEU A 223 12.52 -12.44 2.47
N ALA A 224 12.75 -11.15 2.19
CA ALA A 224 12.38 -10.08 3.10
C ALA A 224 10.86 -9.96 3.24
N ASN A 225 10.39 -9.14 4.18
CA ASN A 225 9.00 -8.76 4.33
C ASN A 225 8.46 -8.12 3.05
N GLY A 226 7.91 -8.94 2.18
CA GLY A 226 7.34 -8.54 0.91
C GLY A 226 6.17 -9.42 0.54
N MET A 227 5.51 -9.06 -0.55
CA MET A 227 4.52 -9.90 -1.19
C MET A 227 5.18 -10.62 -2.36
N TYR A 228 4.92 -11.93 -2.45
CA TYR A 228 5.34 -12.79 -3.53
C TYR A 228 4.14 -13.08 -4.42
N TYR A 229 4.20 -12.58 -5.65
CA TYR A 229 3.09 -12.72 -6.57
C TYR A 229 3.19 -14.03 -7.33
N VAL A 230 2.16 -14.85 -7.22
CA VAL A 230 2.01 -16.13 -7.89
C VAL A 230 0.85 -16.05 -8.86
N PHE A 231 1.00 -16.67 -10.02
CA PHE A 231 -0.03 -16.73 -11.06
C PHE A 231 -0.60 -18.16 -11.11
N PRO A 232 -1.63 -18.48 -10.31
CA PRO A 232 -2.19 -19.82 -10.28
C PRO A 232 -2.84 -20.18 -11.63
N SER A 233 -2.42 -21.28 -12.22
CA SER A 233 -2.96 -21.74 -13.51
C SER A 233 -4.46 -22.00 -13.43
N GLY A 234 -5.22 -21.57 -14.43
CA GLY A 234 -6.65 -21.80 -14.51
C GLY A 234 -7.51 -20.87 -13.68
N THR A 235 -6.94 -19.81 -13.10
CA THR A 235 -7.68 -18.81 -12.32
C THR A 235 -7.48 -17.41 -12.91
N PRO A 236 -8.49 -16.51 -12.83
CA PRO A 236 -8.35 -15.12 -13.25
C PRO A 236 -7.78 -14.23 -12.11
N TRP A 237 -6.80 -14.75 -11.36
CA TRP A 237 -6.24 -14.08 -10.20
C TRP A 237 -4.72 -14.14 -10.19
N ILE A 238 -4.12 -13.07 -9.71
CA ILE A 238 -2.76 -13.08 -9.19
C ILE A 238 -2.88 -13.16 -7.68
N ALA A 239 -2.24 -14.15 -7.07
CA ALA A 239 -2.26 -14.35 -5.63
C ALA A 239 -0.98 -13.78 -5.00
N ALA A 240 -1.13 -12.92 -3.99
CA ALA A 240 -0.03 -12.35 -3.25
C ALA A 240 0.15 -13.10 -1.92
N TYR A 241 1.30 -13.74 -1.75
CA TYR A 241 1.67 -14.45 -0.53
C TYR A 241 2.78 -13.71 0.21
N ASP A 242 2.75 -13.75 1.53
CA ASP A 242 3.87 -13.26 2.33
C ASP A 242 5.07 -14.25 2.31
N ASN A 243 6.16 -13.89 2.97
CA ASN A 243 7.37 -14.71 3.04
C ASN A 243 7.20 -16.03 3.82
N LYS A 244 6.06 -16.26 4.46
CA LYS A 244 5.69 -17.52 5.13
C LYS A 244 4.68 -18.34 4.30
N GLY A 245 4.36 -17.87 3.11
CA GLY A 245 3.43 -18.52 2.20
C GLY A 245 1.96 -18.34 2.56
N ILE A 246 1.62 -17.36 3.37
CA ILE A 246 0.24 -17.03 3.72
C ILE A 246 -0.33 -16.10 2.65
N LEU A 247 -1.51 -16.43 2.12
CA LEU A 247 -2.22 -15.59 1.16
C LEU A 247 -2.68 -14.29 1.83
N ARG A 248 -2.25 -13.17 1.28
CA ARG A 248 -2.50 -11.82 1.82
C ARG A 248 -3.35 -10.95 0.92
N ASP A 249 -3.31 -11.17 -0.39
CA ASP A 249 -4.15 -10.41 -1.30
C ASP A 249 -4.41 -11.16 -2.61
N LEU A 250 -5.43 -10.69 -3.34
CA LEU A 250 -5.86 -11.18 -4.64
C LEU A 250 -6.04 -10.01 -5.61
N ILE A 251 -5.34 -10.09 -6.74
CA ILE A 251 -5.45 -9.11 -7.82
C ILE A 251 -6.25 -9.77 -8.95
N PRO A 252 -7.44 -9.28 -9.31
CA PRO A 252 -8.20 -9.83 -10.41
C PRO A 252 -7.51 -9.58 -11.75
N THR A 253 -7.69 -10.48 -12.71
CA THR A 253 -7.24 -10.31 -14.10
C THR A 253 -8.42 -10.50 -15.06
N GLU A 254 -8.31 -10.01 -16.29
CA GLU A 254 -9.36 -10.22 -17.31
C GLU A 254 -9.33 -11.64 -17.88
N SER A 255 -8.17 -12.31 -17.82
CA SER A 255 -8.02 -13.70 -18.20
C SER A 255 -6.82 -14.32 -17.47
N PHE A 256 -6.72 -15.65 -17.51
CA PHE A 256 -5.79 -16.42 -16.69
C PHE A 256 -4.31 -16.42 -17.16
N HIS A 257 -3.90 -15.58 -18.06
CA HIS A 257 -2.57 -15.62 -18.68
C HIS A 257 -1.63 -14.51 -18.19
N GLY A 258 -1.68 -14.19 -16.90
CA GLY A 258 -0.68 -13.29 -16.33
C GLY A 258 0.62 -14.06 -16.02
N HIS A 259 1.75 -13.57 -16.50
CA HIS A 259 3.06 -14.22 -16.28
C HIS A 259 4.09 -13.32 -15.63
N ARG A 260 3.83 -12.04 -15.50
CA ARG A 260 4.83 -11.09 -15.00
C ARG A 260 4.21 -9.91 -14.24
N ILE A 261 4.90 -9.52 -13.19
CA ILE A 261 4.77 -8.25 -12.49
C ILE A 261 6.13 -7.57 -12.51
N THR A 262 6.14 -6.28 -12.81
CA THR A 262 7.33 -5.43 -12.69
C THR A 262 6.98 -4.24 -11.81
N ALA A 263 7.79 -4.00 -10.78
CA ALA A 263 7.65 -2.83 -9.93
C ALA A 263 8.49 -1.67 -10.48
N SER A 264 7.96 -0.47 -10.35
CA SER A 264 8.63 0.80 -10.56
C SER A 264 8.38 1.69 -9.33
N ASP A 265 9.08 2.81 -9.20
CA ASP A 265 9.06 3.65 -7.99
C ASP A 265 7.65 4.09 -7.55
N ASP A 266 6.73 4.29 -8.50
CA ASP A 266 5.38 4.82 -8.25
C ASP A 266 4.25 3.89 -8.68
N CYS A 267 4.56 2.74 -9.27
CA CYS A 267 3.56 1.85 -9.84
C CYS A 267 4.03 0.41 -9.98
N ILE A 268 3.08 -0.46 -10.21
CA ILE A 268 3.31 -1.83 -10.69
C ILE A 268 2.74 -1.99 -12.10
N LEU A 269 3.44 -2.74 -12.91
CA LEU A 269 3.01 -3.18 -14.24
C LEU A 269 2.76 -4.67 -14.19
N TYR A 270 1.59 -5.11 -14.58
CA TYR A 270 1.30 -6.54 -14.65
C TYR A 270 0.34 -6.88 -15.80
N GLN A 271 0.50 -8.09 -16.30
CA GLN A 271 -0.32 -8.60 -17.37
C GLN A 271 -1.72 -8.97 -16.85
N ILE A 272 -2.75 -8.46 -17.49
CA ILE A 272 -4.16 -8.68 -17.13
C ILE A 272 -4.89 -9.58 -18.12
N SER A 273 -4.34 -9.75 -19.32
CA SER A 273 -4.80 -10.70 -20.35
C SER A 273 -3.64 -11.09 -21.27
N GLU A 274 -3.90 -11.94 -22.23
CA GLU A 274 -2.87 -12.37 -23.21
C GLU A 274 -2.24 -11.21 -23.99
N ASP A 275 -2.97 -10.10 -24.16
CA ASP A 275 -2.59 -8.96 -24.99
C ASP A 275 -2.59 -7.61 -24.25
N LYS A 276 -2.80 -7.60 -22.93
CA LYS A 276 -2.89 -6.36 -22.16
C LYS A 276 -2.00 -6.36 -20.93
N VAL A 277 -1.38 -5.20 -20.69
CA VAL A 277 -0.64 -4.87 -19.44
C VAL A 277 -1.26 -3.65 -18.80
N ALA A 278 -1.54 -3.74 -17.52
CA ALA A 278 -2.03 -2.61 -16.72
C ALA A 278 -0.88 -1.93 -15.99
N LYS A 279 -0.94 -0.60 -15.89
CA LYS A 279 -0.15 0.25 -15.00
C LYS A 279 -1.01 0.66 -13.82
N VAL A 280 -0.60 0.28 -12.61
CA VAL A 280 -1.37 0.47 -11.37
C VAL A 280 -0.51 1.18 -10.34
N SER A 281 -1.03 2.26 -9.74
CA SER A 281 -0.33 3.02 -8.69
C SER A 281 -0.33 2.26 -7.35
N ALA A 282 0.44 2.76 -6.38
CA ALA A 282 0.46 2.24 -5.01
C ALA A 282 -0.91 2.27 -4.29
N LEU A 283 -1.85 3.09 -4.75
CA LEU A 283 -3.23 3.11 -4.24
C LEU A 283 -4.17 2.13 -4.97
N GLY A 284 -3.65 1.28 -5.86
CA GLY A 284 -4.46 0.38 -6.67
C GLY A 284 -5.13 1.04 -7.89
N ARG A 285 -4.89 2.33 -8.15
CA ARG A 285 -5.50 3.06 -9.26
C ARG A 285 -4.90 2.62 -10.60
N VAL A 286 -5.72 2.19 -11.55
CA VAL A 286 -5.31 1.94 -12.93
C VAL A 286 -5.05 3.28 -13.63
N THR A 287 -3.80 3.55 -13.96
CA THR A 287 -3.35 4.79 -14.60
C THR A 287 -3.13 4.64 -16.10
N GLY A 288 -3.01 3.39 -16.58
CA GLY A 288 -2.85 3.10 -18.00
C GLY A 288 -3.07 1.61 -18.28
N VAL A 289 -3.45 1.32 -19.51
CA VAL A 289 -3.51 -0.04 -20.05
C VAL A 289 -2.90 -0.03 -21.45
N VAL A 290 -1.89 -0.85 -21.66
CA VAL A 290 -1.29 -1.09 -22.98
C VAL A 290 -1.91 -2.33 -23.57
N GLN A 291 -2.41 -2.25 -24.81
CA GLN A 291 -2.97 -3.40 -25.52
C GLN A 291 -2.22 -3.62 -26.83
N MET A 292 -1.78 -4.87 -27.06
CA MET A 292 -1.09 -5.33 -28.27
C MET A 292 -2.08 -5.82 -29.33
N LYS A 293 -3.09 -5.00 -29.62
CA LYS A 293 -4.19 -5.37 -30.54
C LYS A 293 -3.67 -5.69 -31.94
N GLY A 294 -3.91 -6.94 -32.40
CA GLY A 294 -3.51 -7.40 -33.73
C GLY A 294 -2.05 -7.83 -33.88
N TYR A 295 -1.24 -7.75 -32.82
CA TYR A 295 0.19 -8.12 -32.84
C TYR A 295 0.51 -9.45 -32.13
N GLY A 296 -0.52 -10.18 -31.68
CA GLY A 296 -0.35 -11.44 -30.98
C GLY A 296 -0.37 -11.29 -29.47
N LYS A 297 0.20 -12.31 -28.77
CA LYS A 297 0.20 -12.37 -27.31
C LYS A 297 1.48 -11.75 -26.74
N ILE A 298 1.33 -11.05 -25.62
CA ILE A 298 2.47 -10.58 -24.83
C ILE A 298 3.11 -11.80 -24.17
N ARG A 299 4.38 -12.04 -24.44
CA ARG A 299 5.14 -13.12 -23.79
C ARG A 299 6.00 -12.59 -22.66
N ASP A 300 6.50 -11.38 -22.81
CA ASP A 300 7.35 -10.73 -21.82
C ASP A 300 7.31 -9.20 -21.98
N PHE A 301 7.58 -8.48 -20.91
CA PHE A 301 7.76 -7.02 -20.88
C PHE A 301 8.67 -6.63 -19.70
N SER A 302 9.40 -5.53 -19.85
CA SER A 302 10.32 -5.00 -18.85
C SER A 302 10.19 -3.47 -18.74
#